data_f1957a7442f8e8a4ee698c196e9e08f5
#
_entry.id   f1957a7442f8e8a4ee698c196e9e08f5
#
_cell.length_a   1.000
_cell.length_b   1.000
_cell.length_c   1.000
_cell.angle_alpha   90.00
_cell.angle_beta   90.00
_cell.angle_gamma   90.00
#
_symmetry.space_group_name_H-M   'P 1'
#
loop_
_entity.id
_entity.type
_entity.pdbx_description
1 polymer ?
#
loop_
_entity_poly.entity_id
_entity_poly.type
_entity_poly.pdbx_seq_one_letter_code
_entity_poly.pdbx_strand_id
1 'polypeptide(L)'
;MMTKRFLVAHAHNHERHENQQKHETDPCRLFRAFRAFRVFRGRVAVPSLLLVVVLTLGALGAQACHRRETTGTTTIAVIPKGTSHVFWQSIHAGAEKAGRELGVNIIWRGPLREDDRDSQVSEVQGFVSRGVSGIVLAPLDEAALAQPVSDATRHGIPVVVIDSGLKGSDYVSFVATDNRKGGRMAGEHLATLLHGAGKVMLLRYAEGSESTIQREEGFLEAIAAQKGLEVVSANQYGGADVEGAYKKSEALLSRFKHPDGSPGVDGNFCPNESTTLAMLRVLQDNGWAGKVKFVGFDAADTLVKGLADGHLDGLVLQDPVNMGYLGVKTMVSHLRGQPVEKRIDTGVRLITHDHMNDADARELLHPDLSKWLKP
;
A
#
# COMPACT_ATOMS: atom_id res chain seq x y z
N MET A 1 -37.94 -47.36 6.48
CA MET A 1 -37.45 -48.43 7.37
C MET A 1 -36.31 -47.88 8.21
N MET A 2 -36.57 -47.78 9.56
CA MET A 2 -35.67 -47.62 10.70
C MET A 2 -34.64 -46.46 10.68
N THR A 3 -34.89 -45.31 11.31
CA THR A 3 -34.95 -44.98 12.79
C THR A 3 -33.83 -45.54 13.65
N LYS A 4 -33.03 -44.56 14.24
CA LYS A 4 -32.66 -44.45 15.68
C LYS A 4 -31.73 -43.25 15.84
N ARG A 5 -32.14 -42.25 16.45
CA ARG A 5 -32.16 -41.51 17.74
C ARG A 5 -31.36 -42.15 18.87
N PHE A 6 -30.54 -41.33 19.54
CA PHE A 6 -30.22 -41.25 20.98
C PHE A 6 -29.49 -39.94 21.19
N LEU A 7 -29.96 -38.90 21.76
CA LEU A 7 -30.44 -38.50 23.13
C LEU A 7 -29.38 -38.67 24.23
N VAL A 8 -28.86 -37.51 24.67
CA VAL A 8 -28.99 -36.77 25.95
C VAL A 8 -28.38 -37.45 27.20
N ALA A 9 -27.60 -36.70 27.95
CA ALA A 9 -27.65 -36.42 29.41
C ALA A 9 -26.42 -35.59 29.80
N HIS A 10 -26.56 -34.40 30.35
CA HIS A 10 -26.75 -34.01 31.77
C HIS A 10 -25.57 -34.48 32.66
N ALA A 11 -24.98 -33.70 33.54
CA ALA A 11 -25.37 -32.53 34.31
C ALA A 11 -24.18 -32.07 35.18
N HIS A 12 -24.20 -30.83 35.54
CA HIS A 12 -24.07 -30.20 36.87
C HIS A 12 -22.89 -30.52 37.80
N ASN A 13 -22.37 -29.41 38.26
CA ASN A 13 -21.97 -29.05 39.64
C ASN A 13 -20.45 -29.09 39.96
N HIS A 14 -19.82 -28.04 40.35
CA HIS A 14 -19.83 -27.40 41.66
C HIS A 14 -18.86 -26.20 41.69
N GLU A 15 -19.35 -25.14 42.31
CA GLU A 15 -18.55 -24.02 42.82
C GLU A 15 -17.55 -24.49 43.87
N ARG A 16 -16.37 -23.89 43.91
CA ARG A 16 -15.74 -23.41 45.15
C ARG A 16 -14.62 -22.43 44.85
N HIS A 17 -14.79 -21.26 45.41
CA HIS A 17 -13.82 -20.31 45.96
C HIS A 17 -12.35 -20.73 45.93
N GLU A 18 -11.51 -19.84 45.35
CA GLU A 18 -10.38 -19.34 46.11
C GLU A 18 -9.91 -17.99 45.62
N ASN A 19 -9.87 -17.10 46.58
CA ASN A 19 -9.46 -15.71 46.56
C ASN A 19 -7.94 -15.66 46.42
N GLN A 20 -7.36 -15.07 45.38
CA GLN A 20 -5.99 -14.61 45.42
C GLN A 20 -5.87 -13.18 44.95
N GLN A 21 -5.41 -12.35 45.83
CA GLN A 21 -5.20 -10.92 45.77
C GLN A 21 -4.28 -10.54 44.62
N LYS A 22 -4.82 -9.69 43.73
CA LYS A 22 -4.00 -8.89 42.82
C LYS A 22 -3.40 -7.71 43.59
N HIS A 23 -2.11 -7.69 43.72
CA HIS A 23 -1.37 -6.47 44.06
C HIS A 23 -1.32 -5.56 42.85
N GLU A 24 -2.24 -4.64 42.82
CA GLU A 24 -2.19 -3.47 41.94
C GLU A 24 -1.37 -2.41 42.67
N THR A 25 -0.17 -2.14 42.15
CA THR A 25 0.66 -1.01 42.58
C THR A 25 0.18 0.26 41.87
N ASP A 26 -0.68 1.02 42.56
CA ASP A 26 -1.18 2.31 42.16
C ASP A 26 -0.11 3.40 42.36
N PRO A 27 0.41 4.08 41.34
CA PRO A 27 1.40 5.15 41.47
C PRO A 27 0.88 6.44 42.11
N CYS A 28 -0.42 6.53 42.40
CA CYS A 28 -1.02 7.71 43.05
C CYS A 28 -0.92 7.74 44.58
N ARG A 29 -0.32 6.78 45.24
CA ARG A 29 -0.20 6.78 46.72
C ARG A 29 0.95 7.63 47.29
N LEU A 30 1.83 8.17 46.47
CA LEU A 30 2.94 9.02 46.91
C LEU A 30 2.58 10.47 47.19
N PHE A 31 1.39 10.92 46.82
CA PHE A 31 0.98 12.33 47.00
C PHE A 31 0.08 12.59 48.22
N ARG A 32 -0.23 11.60 49.07
CA ARG A 32 -1.07 11.79 50.28
C ARG A 32 -0.31 11.83 51.62
N ALA A 33 1.00 11.71 51.64
CA ALA A 33 1.80 11.73 52.88
C ALA A 33 2.25 13.13 53.33
N PHE A 34 1.89 14.20 52.60
CA PHE A 34 2.33 15.57 52.93
C PHE A 34 1.25 16.47 53.56
N ARG A 35 0.28 15.90 54.28
CA ARG A 35 -0.78 16.68 54.93
C ARG A 35 -0.88 16.45 56.46
N ALA A 36 0.23 16.24 57.12
CA ALA A 36 0.24 16.14 58.59
C ALA A 36 1.53 16.72 59.19
N PHE A 37 1.87 17.98 58.84
CA PHE A 37 2.82 18.73 59.68
C PHE A 37 2.16 20.07 60.06
N ARG A 38 1.47 20.01 61.19
CA ARG A 38 0.89 21.17 61.82
C ARG A 38 1.86 21.73 62.83
N VAL A 39 2.36 22.91 62.56
CA VAL A 39 2.74 23.94 63.52
C VAL A 39 3.70 23.54 64.65
N PHE A 40 4.98 23.78 64.44
CA PHE A 40 5.86 24.24 65.51
C PHE A 40 6.45 25.59 65.14
N ARG A 41 5.99 26.66 65.85
CA ARG A 41 6.53 28.00 65.79
C ARG A 41 7.86 28.05 66.53
N GLY A 42 8.93 27.77 65.81
CA GLY A 42 10.29 28.04 66.27
C GLY A 42 11.01 28.79 65.15
N ARG A 43 11.44 30.01 65.41
CA ARG A 43 12.32 30.77 64.52
C ARG A 43 13.67 30.04 64.42
N VAL A 44 13.84 29.25 63.42
CA VAL A 44 15.16 28.76 63.01
C VAL A 44 15.50 29.56 61.75
N ALA A 45 16.49 30.42 61.86
CA ALA A 45 17.09 31.11 60.72
C ALA A 45 17.75 30.03 59.81
N VAL A 46 17.12 29.61 58.74
CA VAL A 46 17.72 28.75 57.71
C VAL A 46 18.77 29.62 57.02
N PRO A 47 20.07 29.27 57.06
CA PRO A 47 21.09 30.05 56.39
C PRO A 47 20.77 30.07 54.88
N SER A 48 20.78 31.26 54.29
CA SER A 48 20.45 31.55 52.86
C SER A 48 21.22 30.66 51.88
N LEU A 49 22.27 30.04 52.31
CA LEU A 49 23.08 29.09 51.54
C LEU A 49 22.32 27.81 51.18
N LEU A 50 21.44 27.28 52.04
CA LEU A 50 20.66 26.07 51.75
C LEU A 50 19.58 26.28 50.71
N LEU A 51 19.00 27.50 50.66
CA LEU A 51 17.99 27.84 49.65
C LEU A 51 18.62 27.96 48.26
N VAL A 52 19.84 28.48 48.16
CA VAL A 52 20.56 28.60 46.86
C VAL A 52 20.97 27.24 46.37
N VAL A 53 21.39 26.32 47.22
CA VAL A 53 21.77 24.93 46.81
C VAL A 53 20.55 24.16 46.30
N VAL A 54 19.38 24.27 46.88
CA VAL A 54 18.14 23.63 46.40
C VAL A 54 17.68 24.21 45.10
N LEU A 55 17.80 25.52 44.88
CA LEU A 55 17.42 26.19 43.62
C LEU A 55 18.42 25.83 42.49
N THR A 56 19.70 25.72 42.79
CA THR A 56 20.71 25.33 41.77
C THR A 56 20.62 23.84 41.40
N LEU A 57 20.30 22.95 42.33
CA LEU A 57 20.03 21.53 42.03
C LEU A 57 18.72 21.35 41.27
N GLY A 58 17.70 22.16 41.52
CA GLY A 58 16.45 22.18 40.75
C GLY A 58 16.64 22.68 39.31
N ALA A 59 17.50 23.67 39.08
CA ALA A 59 17.82 24.19 37.74
C ALA A 59 18.70 23.20 36.93
N LEU A 60 19.58 22.45 37.56
CA LEU A 60 20.36 21.38 36.92
C LEU A 60 19.51 20.15 36.56
N GLY A 61 18.46 19.86 37.36
CA GLY A 61 17.50 18.78 37.06
C GLY A 61 16.54 19.10 35.87
N ALA A 62 16.25 20.37 35.64
CA ALA A 62 15.37 20.81 34.54
C ALA A 62 16.05 20.77 33.16
N GLN A 63 17.38 20.73 33.10
CA GLN A 63 18.13 20.62 31.84
C GLN A 63 18.35 19.18 31.38
N ALA A 64 18.05 18.18 32.23
CA ALA A 64 18.21 16.74 31.88
C ALA A 64 17.11 16.19 30.99
N CYS A 65 16.05 16.95 30.68
CA CYS A 65 15.06 16.61 29.65
C CYS A 65 15.47 17.15 28.26
N HIS A 66 16.74 17.26 27.99
CA HIS A 66 17.19 17.38 26.60
C HIS A 66 16.89 16.06 25.90
N ARG A 67 15.89 16.11 25.04
CA ARG A 67 15.61 15.14 24.01
C ARG A 67 16.95 14.66 23.45
N ARG A 68 17.27 13.40 23.71
CA ARG A 68 18.47 12.74 23.18
C ARG A 68 18.41 12.90 21.67
N GLU A 69 19.06 13.92 21.12
CA GLU A 69 19.32 13.96 19.69
C GLU A 69 20.11 12.68 19.39
N THR A 70 19.42 11.73 18.82
CA THR A 70 20.09 10.58 18.20
C THR A 70 20.90 11.16 17.05
N THR A 71 22.20 11.31 17.25
CA THR A 71 23.18 11.73 16.23
C THR A 71 23.33 10.69 15.12
N GLY A 72 22.39 9.76 14.99
CA GLY A 72 22.31 8.79 13.92
C GLY A 72 21.54 9.38 12.73
N THR A 73 22.04 9.18 11.51
CA THR A 73 21.34 9.53 10.28
C THR A 73 19.97 8.86 10.26
N THR A 74 18.90 9.64 10.11
CA THR A 74 17.54 9.12 9.96
C THR A 74 17.50 8.17 8.77
N THR A 75 17.16 6.91 9.02
CA THR A 75 17.12 5.85 8.00
C THR A 75 15.71 5.36 7.82
N ILE A 76 15.21 5.42 6.60
CA ILE A 76 13.87 4.98 6.21
C ILE A 76 14.01 3.76 5.29
N ALA A 77 13.37 2.65 5.68
CA ALA A 77 13.24 1.49 4.81
C ALA A 77 12.04 1.69 3.88
N VAL A 78 12.25 1.53 2.57
CA VAL A 78 11.19 1.58 1.57
C VAL A 78 11.04 0.18 0.98
N ILE A 79 9.87 -0.44 1.20
CA ILE A 79 9.62 -1.85 0.89
C ILE A 79 8.51 -1.94 -0.16
N PRO A 80 8.83 -2.18 -1.45
CA PRO A 80 7.86 -2.37 -2.52
C PRO A 80 7.22 -3.77 -2.48
N LYS A 81 6.17 -4.01 -3.30
CA LYS A 81 5.65 -5.36 -3.53
C LYS A 81 6.64 -6.22 -4.31
N GLY A 82 7.39 -5.60 -5.23
CA GLY A 82 8.40 -6.23 -6.05
C GLY A 82 9.45 -5.23 -6.53
N THR A 83 10.54 -5.70 -7.12
CA THR A 83 11.64 -4.83 -7.58
C THR A 83 11.88 -4.89 -9.08
N SER A 84 11.15 -5.76 -9.82
CA SER A 84 11.40 -6.03 -11.24
C SER A 84 10.66 -5.13 -12.21
N HIS A 85 9.47 -4.58 -11.85
CA HIS A 85 8.65 -3.77 -12.73
C HIS A 85 9.09 -2.31 -12.79
N VAL A 86 8.84 -1.64 -13.92
CA VAL A 86 9.15 -0.21 -14.13
C VAL A 86 8.40 0.66 -13.13
N PHE A 87 7.18 0.30 -12.79
CA PHE A 87 6.38 0.96 -11.75
C PHE A 87 7.15 1.10 -10.43
N TRP A 88 7.77 0.02 -9.95
CA TRP A 88 8.55 0.03 -8.70
C TRP A 88 9.85 0.82 -8.81
N GLN A 89 10.49 0.80 -9.97
CA GLN A 89 11.68 1.64 -10.21
C GLN A 89 11.31 3.13 -10.13
N SER A 90 10.14 3.50 -10.60
CA SER A 90 9.63 4.88 -10.52
C SER A 90 9.35 5.29 -9.07
N ILE A 91 8.76 4.41 -8.25
CA ILE A 91 8.60 4.63 -6.79
C ILE A 91 9.98 4.78 -6.12
N HIS A 92 10.95 3.94 -6.47
CA HIS A 92 12.31 4.02 -5.96
C HIS A 92 12.94 5.39 -6.26
N ALA A 93 12.84 5.84 -7.50
CA ALA A 93 13.35 7.17 -7.91
C ALA A 93 12.72 8.30 -7.09
N GLY A 94 11.42 8.25 -6.86
CA GLY A 94 10.71 9.21 -6.01
C GLY A 94 11.17 9.18 -4.55
N ALA A 95 11.39 7.99 -4.00
CA ALA A 95 11.91 7.82 -2.65
C ALA A 95 13.33 8.36 -2.50
N GLU A 96 14.22 8.07 -3.46
CA GLU A 96 15.59 8.58 -3.50
C GLU A 96 15.63 10.11 -3.63
N LYS A 97 14.75 10.68 -4.47
CA LYS A 97 14.58 12.14 -4.59
C LYS A 97 14.26 12.75 -3.22
N ALA A 98 13.26 12.24 -2.55
CA ALA A 98 12.87 12.73 -1.22
C ALA A 98 13.99 12.54 -0.19
N GLY A 99 14.69 11.40 -0.22
CA GLY A 99 15.83 11.12 0.66
C GLY A 99 16.92 12.15 0.55
N ARG A 100 17.33 12.51 -0.69
CA ARG A 100 18.35 13.54 -0.96
C ARG A 100 17.89 14.94 -0.54
N GLU A 101 16.66 15.33 -0.87
CA GLU A 101 16.12 16.64 -0.54
C GLU A 101 15.92 16.85 0.98
N LEU A 102 15.56 15.79 1.71
CA LEU A 102 15.24 15.86 3.13
C LEU A 102 16.41 15.48 4.04
N GLY A 103 17.53 15.01 3.47
CA GLY A 103 18.73 14.64 4.20
C GLY A 103 18.57 13.36 5.01
N VAL A 104 17.84 12.37 4.50
CA VAL A 104 17.62 11.07 5.15
C VAL A 104 18.18 9.94 4.28
N ASN A 105 18.60 8.86 4.93
CA ASN A 105 19.08 7.67 4.24
C ASN A 105 17.91 6.78 3.84
N ILE A 106 17.88 6.36 2.57
CA ILE A 106 16.88 5.44 2.05
C ILE A 106 17.48 4.05 1.90
N ILE A 107 16.80 3.03 2.42
CA ILE A 107 17.11 1.64 2.14
C ILE A 107 15.97 1.09 1.31
N TRP A 108 16.23 0.90 0.01
CA TRP A 108 15.29 0.26 -0.91
C TRP A 108 15.51 -1.25 -0.90
N ARG A 109 14.52 -1.99 -0.41
CA ARG A 109 14.61 -3.44 -0.35
C ARG A 109 13.23 -4.08 -0.26
N GLY A 110 12.99 -5.10 -1.07
CA GLY A 110 11.76 -5.88 -1.09
C GLY A 110 11.94 -7.16 -1.90
N PRO A 111 10.89 -7.97 -2.07
CA PRO A 111 10.91 -9.16 -2.88
C PRO A 111 11.30 -8.84 -4.33
N LEU A 112 11.88 -9.80 -5.03
CA LEU A 112 12.10 -9.69 -6.46
C LEU A 112 10.77 -9.72 -7.23
N ARG A 113 9.83 -10.55 -6.76
CA ARG A 113 8.52 -10.81 -7.38
C ARG A 113 7.39 -10.40 -6.46
N GLU A 114 6.29 -9.95 -7.06
CA GLU A 114 5.10 -9.48 -6.35
C GLU A 114 4.18 -10.61 -5.81
N ASP A 115 4.62 -11.86 -5.81
CA ASP A 115 3.94 -13.01 -5.21
C ASP A 115 4.67 -13.61 -4.00
N ASP A 116 5.82 -13.05 -3.63
CA ASP A 116 6.64 -13.53 -2.51
C ASP A 116 6.25 -12.83 -1.20
N ARG A 117 5.10 -13.23 -0.64
CA ARG A 117 4.58 -12.69 0.64
C ARG A 117 5.53 -12.93 1.80
N ASP A 118 6.10 -14.11 1.89
CA ASP A 118 6.95 -14.50 3.02
C ASP A 118 8.24 -13.68 3.04
N SER A 119 8.80 -13.40 1.87
CA SER A 119 9.94 -12.51 1.74
C SER A 119 9.59 -11.09 2.19
N GLN A 120 8.43 -10.54 1.79
CA GLN A 120 8.04 -9.19 2.20
C GLN A 120 7.79 -9.09 3.71
N VAL A 121 7.14 -10.09 4.32
CA VAL A 121 6.96 -10.19 5.78
C VAL A 121 8.33 -10.21 6.48
N SER A 122 9.26 -11.03 5.99
CA SER A 122 10.62 -11.16 6.54
C SER A 122 11.40 -9.85 6.43
N GLU A 123 11.24 -9.09 5.35
CA GLU A 123 11.88 -7.77 5.20
C GLU A 123 11.35 -6.77 6.23
N VAL A 124 10.03 -6.69 6.45
CA VAL A 124 9.44 -5.82 7.48
C VAL A 124 10.01 -6.18 8.86
N GLN A 125 9.99 -7.47 9.23
CA GLN A 125 10.53 -7.94 10.52
C GLN A 125 12.03 -7.68 10.65
N GLY A 126 12.79 -7.85 9.56
CA GLY A 126 14.21 -7.56 9.52
C GLY A 126 14.51 -6.08 9.76
N PHE A 127 13.72 -5.16 9.24
CA PHE A 127 13.87 -3.73 9.49
C PHE A 127 13.43 -3.32 10.90
N VAL A 128 12.39 -3.96 11.43
CA VAL A 128 12.00 -3.80 12.85
C VAL A 128 13.17 -4.20 13.76
N SER A 129 13.77 -5.34 13.51
CA SER A 129 14.92 -5.84 14.30
C SER A 129 16.15 -4.94 14.20
N ARG A 130 16.36 -4.26 13.06
CA ARG A 130 17.47 -3.31 12.86
C ARG A 130 17.22 -1.94 13.51
N GLY A 131 15.99 -1.64 13.94
CA GLY A 131 15.63 -0.38 14.54
C GLY A 131 15.73 0.81 13.59
N VAL A 132 15.23 0.68 12.32
CA VAL A 132 15.15 1.79 11.38
C VAL A 132 14.25 2.90 11.92
N SER A 133 14.43 4.13 11.45
CA SER A 133 13.65 5.29 11.93
C SER A 133 12.18 5.24 11.49
N GLY A 134 11.89 4.59 10.37
CA GLY A 134 10.54 4.41 9.85
C GLY A 134 10.52 3.48 8.64
N ILE A 135 9.32 2.98 8.30
CA ILE A 135 9.10 2.09 7.17
C ILE A 135 8.07 2.72 6.24
N VAL A 136 8.37 2.78 4.94
CA VAL A 136 7.42 3.08 3.86
C VAL A 136 7.15 1.77 3.15
N LEU A 137 5.91 1.26 3.20
CA LEU A 137 5.54 -0.08 2.77
C LEU A 137 4.44 -0.05 1.71
N ALA A 138 4.66 -0.72 0.59
CA ALA A 138 3.60 -1.12 -0.33
C ALA A 138 3.18 -2.56 -0.02
N PRO A 139 2.07 -2.82 0.69
CA PRO A 139 1.71 -4.19 1.08
C PRO A 139 1.36 -5.04 -0.15
N LEU A 140 2.01 -6.17 -0.30
CA LEU A 140 1.72 -7.15 -1.34
C LEU A 140 0.36 -7.80 -1.09
N ASP A 141 0.03 -8.04 0.17
CA ASP A 141 -1.23 -8.63 0.62
C ASP A 141 -1.76 -7.84 1.83
N GLU A 142 -3.00 -7.35 1.74
CA GLU A 142 -3.63 -6.50 2.75
C GLU A 142 -3.75 -7.16 4.13
N ALA A 143 -3.90 -8.48 4.17
CA ALA A 143 -4.09 -9.25 5.40
C ALA A 143 -2.74 -9.75 5.97
N ALA A 144 -1.88 -10.30 5.12
CA ALA A 144 -0.61 -10.88 5.55
C ALA A 144 0.35 -9.86 6.18
N LEU A 145 0.33 -8.61 5.68
CA LEU A 145 1.20 -7.53 6.19
C LEU A 145 0.59 -6.79 7.39
N ALA A 146 -0.66 -7.03 7.77
CA ALA A 146 -1.32 -6.33 8.87
C ALA A 146 -0.59 -6.58 10.22
N GLN A 147 -0.29 -7.83 10.54
CA GLN A 147 0.40 -8.16 11.80
C GLN A 147 1.85 -7.64 11.82
N PRO A 148 2.71 -7.81 10.79
CA PRO A 148 4.04 -7.21 10.74
C PRO A 148 4.04 -5.69 10.93
N VAL A 149 3.07 -4.97 10.37
CA VAL A 149 2.93 -3.51 10.55
C VAL A 149 2.52 -3.15 11.96
N SER A 150 1.57 -3.87 12.56
CA SER A 150 1.20 -3.68 13.97
C SER A 150 2.39 -3.93 14.90
N ASP A 151 3.19 -4.95 14.61
CA ASP A 151 4.41 -5.26 15.37
C ASP A 151 5.44 -4.13 15.24
N ALA A 152 5.68 -3.60 14.04
CA ALA A 152 6.56 -2.45 13.83
C ALA A 152 6.13 -1.25 14.69
N THR A 153 4.85 -0.91 14.66
CA THR A 153 4.28 0.21 15.42
C THR A 153 4.42 0.00 16.93
N ARG A 154 4.20 -1.22 17.44
CA ARG A 154 4.42 -1.56 18.86
C ARG A 154 5.88 -1.44 19.29
N HIS A 155 6.82 -1.63 18.38
CA HIS A 155 8.25 -1.41 18.62
C HIS A 155 8.66 0.06 18.43
N GLY A 156 7.70 0.98 18.23
CA GLY A 156 7.96 2.41 18.07
C GLY A 156 8.48 2.80 16.69
N ILE A 157 8.37 1.92 15.70
CA ILE A 157 8.75 2.19 14.31
C ILE A 157 7.49 2.57 13.51
N PRO A 158 7.31 3.85 13.13
CA PRO A 158 6.15 4.28 12.37
C PRO A 158 6.17 3.68 10.96
N VAL A 159 4.96 3.42 10.42
CA VAL A 159 4.78 2.91 9.07
C VAL A 159 3.93 3.86 8.26
N VAL A 160 4.37 4.25 7.07
CA VAL A 160 3.56 4.89 6.02
C VAL A 160 3.26 3.83 4.98
N VAL A 161 1.98 3.60 4.72
CA VAL A 161 1.54 2.67 3.68
C VAL A 161 1.45 3.41 2.36
N ILE A 162 1.93 2.82 1.26
CA ILE A 162 1.84 3.37 -0.10
C ILE A 162 1.21 2.36 -1.06
N ASP A 163 0.73 2.82 -2.21
CA ASP A 163 0.20 2.03 -3.33
C ASP A 163 -1.05 1.21 -3.02
N SER A 164 -0.97 0.31 -2.07
CA SER A 164 -2.01 -0.69 -1.76
C SER A 164 -2.41 -0.61 -0.30
N GLY A 165 -3.70 -0.77 -0.02
CA GLY A 165 -4.24 -0.72 1.33
C GLY A 165 -3.80 -1.90 2.21
N LEU A 166 -3.99 -1.73 3.51
CA LEU A 166 -3.67 -2.69 4.54
C LEU A 166 -4.87 -2.86 5.47
N LYS A 167 -5.17 -4.08 5.90
CA LYS A 167 -6.17 -4.32 6.96
C LYS A 167 -5.70 -3.75 8.29
N GLY A 168 -6.61 -3.06 8.98
CA GLY A 168 -6.30 -2.36 10.23
C GLY A 168 -5.95 -0.89 10.01
N SER A 169 -5.44 -0.24 11.06
CA SER A 169 -5.16 1.21 11.08
C SER A 169 -3.85 1.56 11.78
N ASP A 170 -2.99 0.57 12.04
CA ASP A 170 -1.74 0.73 12.78
C ASP A 170 -0.63 1.35 11.92
N TYR A 171 -0.98 2.35 11.12
CA TYR A 171 -0.05 3.10 10.28
C TYR A 171 -0.31 4.60 10.36
N VAL A 172 0.69 5.39 10.01
CA VAL A 172 0.70 6.84 10.10
C VAL A 172 -0.20 7.48 9.04
N SER A 173 -0.02 7.07 7.79
CA SER A 173 -0.67 7.61 6.61
C SER A 173 -0.74 6.56 5.50
N PHE A 174 -1.70 6.73 4.58
CA PHE A 174 -1.81 5.96 3.36
C PHE A 174 -1.71 6.87 2.14
N VAL A 175 -0.65 6.71 1.35
CA VAL A 175 -0.32 7.53 0.16
C VAL A 175 -0.47 6.65 -1.08
N ALA A 176 -1.52 6.85 -1.86
CA ALA A 176 -1.81 6.02 -3.02
C ALA A 176 -2.77 6.69 -3.99
N THR A 177 -2.85 6.17 -5.19
CA THR A 177 -3.86 6.44 -6.20
C THR A 177 -5.27 6.11 -5.68
N ASP A 178 -6.28 6.84 -6.11
CA ASP A 178 -7.68 6.40 -6.00
C ASP A 178 -7.92 5.25 -7.01
N ASN A 179 -7.63 4.03 -6.52
CA ASN A 179 -7.66 2.82 -7.34
C ASN A 179 -9.05 2.50 -7.88
N ARG A 180 -10.12 2.72 -7.07
CA ARG A 180 -11.50 2.49 -7.51
C ARG A 180 -11.91 3.45 -8.62
N LYS A 181 -11.51 4.72 -8.50
CA LYS A 181 -11.69 5.72 -9.56
C LYS A 181 -10.95 5.31 -10.84
N GLY A 182 -9.68 4.84 -10.70
CA GLY A 182 -8.90 4.36 -11.86
C GLY A 182 -9.58 3.21 -12.60
N GLY A 183 -10.10 2.22 -11.86
CA GLY A 183 -10.89 1.14 -12.45
C GLY A 183 -12.17 1.62 -13.13
N ARG A 184 -12.89 2.55 -12.50
CA ARG A 184 -14.10 3.14 -13.07
C ARG A 184 -13.80 3.89 -14.38
N MET A 185 -12.74 4.69 -14.40
CA MET A 185 -12.29 5.39 -15.63
C MET A 185 -12.01 4.40 -16.77
N ALA A 186 -11.37 3.27 -16.48
CA ALA A 186 -11.14 2.21 -17.48
C ALA A 186 -12.45 1.63 -18.02
N GLY A 187 -13.41 1.32 -17.14
CA GLY A 187 -14.71 0.77 -17.52
C GLY A 187 -15.57 1.76 -18.33
N GLU A 188 -15.63 3.03 -17.91
CA GLU A 188 -16.34 4.09 -18.61
C GLU A 188 -15.76 4.33 -20.01
N HIS A 189 -14.43 4.32 -20.13
CA HIS A 189 -13.77 4.46 -21.42
C HIS A 189 -14.04 3.26 -22.33
N LEU A 190 -13.90 2.03 -21.81
CA LEU A 190 -14.20 0.83 -22.58
C LEU A 190 -15.67 0.80 -23.04
N ALA A 191 -16.59 1.21 -22.16
CA ALA A 191 -18.01 1.33 -22.51
C ALA A 191 -18.25 2.35 -23.66
N THR A 192 -17.53 3.46 -23.64
CA THR A 192 -17.59 4.47 -24.72
C THR A 192 -17.07 3.90 -26.03
N LEU A 193 -15.94 3.21 -26.03
CA LEU A 193 -15.34 2.57 -27.20
C LEU A 193 -16.26 1.52 -27.85
N LEU A 194 -17.02 0.80 -27.02
CA LEU A 194 -17.97 -0.24 -27.42
C LEU A 194 -19.39 0.30 -27.67
N HIS A 195 -19.60 1.62 -27.59
CA HIS A 195 -20.91 2.25 -27.76
C HIS A 195 -21.99 1.67 -26.81
N GLY A 196 -21.57 1.23 -25.63
CA GLY A 196 -22.45 0.69 -24.59
C GLY A 196 -22.97 -0.73 -24.83
N ALA A 197 -22.44 -1.47 -25.81
CA ALA A 197 -22.88 -2.83 -26.12
C ALA A 197 -21.71 -3.75 -26.51
N GLY A 198 -21.75 -5.01 -26.09
CA GLY A 198 -20.74 -6.02 -26.44
C GLY A 198 -20.33 -6.90 -25.28
N LYS A 199 -19.40 -7.82 -25.54
CA LYS A 199 -18.87 -8.79 -24.59
C LYS A 199 -17.51 -8.30 -24.08
N VAL A 200 -17.41 -8.12 -22.75
CA VAL A 200 -16.18 -7.65 -22.11
C VAL A 200 -15.64 -8.68 -21.13
N MET A 201 -14.32 -8.66 -20.95
CA MET A 201 -13.65 -9.50 -19.97
C MET A 201 -12.74 -8.67 -19.07
N LEU A 202 -12.51 -9.18 -17.88
CA LEU A 202 -11.54 -8.70 -16.90
C LEU A 202 -10.56 -9.85 -16.60
N LEU A 203 -9.27 -9.64 -16.83
CA LEU A 203 -8.23 -10.50 -16.27
C LEU A 203 -7.75 -9.87 -14.97
N ARG A 204 -8.08 -10.48 -13.84
CA ARG A 204 -7.65 -10.02 -12.52
C ARG A 204 -6.15 -10.20 -12.32
N TYR A 205 -5.59 -9.47 -11.34
CA TYR A 205 -4.17 -9.61 -11.01
C TYR A 205 -3.90 -10.76 -10.04
N ALA A 206 -4.09 -10.55 -8.74
CA ALA A 206 -3.81 -11.51 -7.67
C ALA A 206 -4.71 -11.26 -6.46
N GLU A 207 -5.06 -12.32 -5.76
CA GLU A 207 -5.81 -12.22 -4.50
C GLU A 207 -4.98 -11.53 -3.43
N GLY A 208 -5.65 -10.72 -2.57
CA GLY A 208 -5.02 -10.00 -1.47
C GLY A 208 -4.38 -8.66 -1.84
N SER A 209 -4.21 -8.35 -3.13
CA SER A 209 -3.73 -7.04 -3.57
C SER A 209 -4.86 -6.02 -3.59
N GLU A 210 -4.98 -5.23 -2.53
CA GLU A 210 -6.11 -4.30 -2.33
C GLU A 210 -6.22 -3.28 -3.47
N SER A 211 -5.09 -2.71 -3.93
CA SER A 211 -5.09 -1.74 -5.02
C SER A 211 -5.72 -2.27 -6.31
N THR A 212 -5.39 -3.51 -6.70
CA THR A 212 -5.96 -4.11 -7.91
C THR A 212 -7.40 -4.58 -7.70
N ILE A 213 -7.76 -5.06 -6.51
CA ILE A 213 -9.16 -5.36 -6.16
C ILE A 213 -10.03 -4.12 -6.33
N GLN A 214 -9.60 -2.95 -5.85
CA GLN A 214 -10.33 -1.69 -6.03
C GLN A 214 -10.49 -1.29 -7.50
N ARG A 215 -9.43 -1.48 -8.32
CA ARG A 215 -9.48 -1.23 -9.78
C ARG A 215 -10.49 -2.15 -10.46
N GLU A 216 -10.45 -3.43 -10.12
CA GLU A 216 -11.35 -4.47 -10.66
C GLU A 216 -12.81 -4.20 -10.29
N GLU A 217 -13.08 -3.82 -9.04
CA GLU A 217 -14.42 -3.44 -8.58
C GLU A 217 -14.92 -2.18 -9.28
N GLY A 218 -14.10 -1.13 -9.36
CA GLY A 218 -14.46 0.11 -10.06
C GLY A 218 -14.77 -0.11 -11.54
N PHE A 219 -13.99 -0.97 -12.21
CA PHE A 219 -14.26 -1.39 -13.58
C PHE A 219 -15.60 -2.11 -13.71
N LEU A 220 -15.84 -3.11 -12.88
CA LEU A 220 -17.09 -3.89 -12.93
C LEU A 220 -18.32 -3.03 -12.62
N GLU A 221 -18.21 -2.05 -11.71
CA GLU A 221 -19.28 -1.07 -11.47
C GLU A 221 -19.63 -0.24 -12.70
N ALA A 222 -18.59 0.26 -13.40
CA ALA A 222 -18.80 1.06 -14.61
C ALA A 222 -19.43 0.24 -15.73
N ILE A 223 -19.01 -1.01 -15.92
CA ILE A 223 -19.59 -1.92 -16.90
C ILE A 223 -21.03 -2.29 -16.54
N ALA A 224 -21.32 -2.60 -15.27
CA ALA A 224 -22.66 -2.95 -14.83
C ALA A 224 -23.70 -1.82 -15.01
N ALA A 225 -23.24 -0.56 -15.07
CA ALA A 225 -24.09 0.58 -15.36
C ALA A 225 -24.59 0.61 -16.84
N GLN A 226 -23.99 -0.18 -17.73
CA GLN A 226 -24.30 -0.24 -19.16
C GLN A 226 -25.09 -1.51 -19.48
N LYS A 227 -26.37 -1.39 -19.75
CA LYS A 227 -27.29 -2.54 -19.98
C LYS A 227 -26.94 -3.41 -21.19
N GLY A 228 -26.21 -2.86 -22.17
CA GLY A 228 -25.82 -3.57 -23.38
C GLY A 228 -24.46 -4.28 -23.29
N LEU A 229 -23.70 -4.09 -22.19
CA LEU A 229 -22.43 -4.76 -21.99
C LEU A 229 -22.62 -6.04 -21.15
N GLU A 230 -22.01 -7.13 -21.61
CA GLU A 230 -22.01 -8.42 -20.93
C GLU A 230 -20.58 -8.74 -20.43
N VAL A 231 -20.42 -8.98 -19.13
CA VAL A 231 -19.15 -9.46 -18.57
C VAL A 231 -19.08 -10.99 -18.76
N VAL A 232 -18.34 -11.43 -19.77
CA VAL A 232 -18.23 -12.87 -20.11
C VAL A 232 -17.17 -13.60 -19.28
N SER A 233 -16.23 -12.89 -18.67
CA SER A 233 -15.25 -13.43 -17.73
C SER A 233 -14.73 -12.33 -16.80
N ALA A 234 -14.73 -12.61 -15.48
CA ALA A 234 -14.18 -11.73 -14.45
C ALA A 234 -13.64 -12.49 -13.22
N ASN A 235 -13.34 -13.77 -13.37
CA ASN A 235 -12.90 -14.63 -12.26
C ASN A 235 -11.56 -15.34 -12.52
N GLN A 236 -10.82 -14.89 -13.53
CA GLN A 236 -9.51 -15.45 -13.85
C GLN A 236 -8.40 -14.51 -13.37
N TYR A 237 -7.40 -15.04 -12.73
CA TYR A 237 -6.25 -14.32 -12.20
C TYR A 237 -5.02 -14.55 -13.08
N GLY A 238 -4.40 -13.48 -13.55
CA GLY A 238 -3.16 -13.53 -14.34
C GLY A 238 -1.95 -13.91 -13.50
N GLY A 239 -1.86 -13.36 -12.28
CA GLY A 239 -0.71 -13.51 -11.41
C GLY A 239 0.31 -12.37 -11.52
N ALA A 240 1.38 -12.48 -10.77
CA ALA A 240 2.32 -11.39 -10.53
C ALA A 240 3.42 -11.25 -11.60
N ASP A 241 3.66 -12.27 -12.41
CA ASP A 241 4.68 -12.25 -13.45
C ASP A 241 4.09 -12.31 -14.86
N VAL A 242 4.79 -11.69 -15.81
CA VAL A 242 4.34 -11.55 -17.19
C VAL A 242 4.19 -12.90 -17.90
N GLU A 243 5.08 -13.89 -17.62
CA GLU A 243 5.03 -15.21 -18.27
C GLU A 243 3.81 -16.01 -17.79
N GLY A 244 3.57 -16.04 -16.49
CA GLY A 244 2.38 -16.67 -15.90
C GLY A 244 1.09 -16.02 -16.40
N ALA A 245 1.05 -14.68 -16.41
CA ALA A 245 -0.07 -13.92 -16.92
C ALA A 245 -0.30 -14.15 -18.42
N TYR A 246 0.76 -14.33 -19.23
CA TYR A 246 0.65 -14.68 -20.64
C TYR A 246 -0.08 -16.02 -20.83
N LYS A 247 0.37 -17.07 -20.15
CA LYS A 247 -0.27 -18.41 -20.21
C LYS A 247 -1.74 -18.37 -19.79
N LYS A 248 -2.06 -17.57 -18.76
CA LYS A 248 -3.44 -17.39 -18.30
C LYS A 248 -4.28 -16.60 -19.31
N SER A 249 -3.72 -15.55 -19.89
CA SER A 249 -4.37 -14.76 -20.95
C SER A 249 -4.67 -15.60 -22.19
N GLU A 250 -3.71 -16.40 -22.63
CA GLU A 250 -3.85 -17.31 -23.78
C GLU A 250 -4.96 -18.36 -23.51
N ALA A 251 -4.91 -19.02 -22.34
CA ALA A 251 -5.94 -19.99 -21.95
C ALA A 251 -7.33 -19.35 -21.84
N LEU A 252 -7.41 -18.09 -21.36
CA LEU A 252 -8.65 -17.36 -21.26
C LEU A 252 -9.19 -17.02 -22.66
N LEU A 253 -8.40 -16.39 -23.51
CA LEU A 253 -8.80 -15.95 -24.84
C LEU A 253 -9.15 -17.11 -25.77
N SER A 254 -8.50 -18.28 -25.64
CA SER A 254 -8.78 -19.47 -26.42
C SER A 254 -10.23 -19.95 -26.31
N ARG A 255 -10.90 -19.69 -25.17
CA ARG A 255 -12.31 -20.02 -24.94
C ARG A 255 -13.28 -19.18 -25.76
N PHE A 256 -12.82 -18.02 -26.22
CA PHE A 256 -13.60 -17.03 -26.97
C PHE A 256 -13.14 -16.92 -28.43
N LYS A 257 -12.36 -17.88 -28.91
CA LYS A 257 -11.91 -17.93 -30.30
C LYS A 257 -12.98 -18.63 -31.16
N HIS A 258 -13.47 -17.92 -32.16
CA HIS A 258 -14.38 -18.53 -33.15
C HIS A 258 -13.66 -19.52 -34.07
N PRO A 259 -14.40 -20.43 -34.73
CA PRO A 259 -13.79 -21.40 -35.66
C PRO A 259 -13.02 -20.76 -36.83
N ASP A 260 -13.38 -19.54 -37.22
CA ASP A 260 -12.68 -18.76 -38.24
C ASP A 260 -11.47 -18.00 -37.73
N GLY A 261 -11.15 -18.16 -36.44
CA GLY A 261 -10.01 -17.52 -35.79
C GLY A 261 -10.29 -16.10 -35.27
N SER A 262 -11.50 -15.55 -35.48
CA SER A 262 -11.87 -14.21 -34.99
C SER A 262 -12.12 -14.21 -33.48
N PRO A 263 -11.99 -13.03 -32.79
CA PRO A 263 -12.30 -12.91 -31.39
C PRO A 263 -13.80 -12.97 -31.11
N GLY A 264 -14.22 -13.71 -30.09
CA GLY A 264 -15.59 -13.76 -29.57
C GLY A 264 -15.82 -12.84 -28.38
N VAL A 265 -14.93 -11.88 -28.17
CA VAL A 265 -15.03 -10.80 -27.18
C VAL A 265 -14.72 -9.46 -27.83
N ASP A 266 -15.36 -8.42 -27.35
CA ASP A 266 -15.28 -7.08 -27.93
C ASP A 266 -14.31 -6.18 -27.15
N GLY A 267 -14.17 -6.44 -25.84
CA GLY A 267 -13.31 -5.61 -24.99
C GLY A 267 -12.68 -6.36 -23.81
N ASN A 268 -11.56 -5.81 -23.35
CA ASN A 268 -10.80 -6.36 -22.23
C ASN A 268 -10.24 -5.26 -21.32
N PHE A 269 -10.11 -5.58 -20.02
CA PHE A 269 -9.41 -4.76 -19.05
C PHE A 269 -8.41 -5.61 -18.25
N CYS A 270 -7.22 -5.03 -18.00
CA CYS A 270 -6.20 -5.57 -17.11
C CYS A 270 -5.77 -4.49 -16.09
N PRO A 271 -5.72 -4.81 -14.77
CA PRO A 271 -5.64 -3.79 -13.72
C PRO A 271 -4.22 -3.37 -13.32
N ASN A 272 -3.15 -3.90 -13.96
CA ASN A 272 -1.76 -3.56 -13.61
C ASN A 272 -0.78 -3.88 -14.76
N GLU A 273 0.50 -3.48 -14.58
CA GLU A 273 1.56 -3.60 -15.59
C GLU A 273 1.70 -5.04 -16.12
N SER A 274 1.88 -6.05 -15.24
CA SER A 274 2.17 -7.42 -15.68
C SER A 274 1.05 -8.08 -16.47
N THR A 275 -0.20 -7.92 -16.04
CA THR A 275 -1.37 -8.47 -16.73
C THR A 275 -1.64 -7.72 -18.05
N THR A 276 -1.41 -6.40 -18.08
CA THR A 276 -1.56 -5.60 -19.31
C THR A 276 -0.53 -5.99 -20.36
N LEU A 277 0.75 -6.13 -19.98
CA LEU A 277 1.82 -6.58 -20.88
C LEU A 277 1.53 -7.98 -21.46
N ALA A 278 1.13 -8.90 -20.59
CA ALA A 278 0.84 -10.27 -20.99
C ALA A 278 -0.34 -10.35 -21.98
N MET A 279 -1.45 -9.68 -21.66
CA MET A 279 -2.63 -9.67 -22.50
C MET A 279 -2.36 -8.99 -23.84
N LEU A 280 -1.65 -7.85 -23.85
CA LEU A 280 -1.24 -7.18 -25.08
C LEU A 280 -0.51 -8.13 -26.01
N ARG A 281 0.47 -8.87 -25.47
CA ARG A 281 1.25 -9.84 -26.26
C ARG A 281 0.36 -10.95 -26.83
N VAL A 282 -0.54 -11.51 -26.03
CA VAL A 282 -1.45 -12.57 -26.53
C VAL A 282 -2.40 -12.04 -27.60
N LEU A 283 -2.90 -10.80 -27.46
CA LEU A 283 -3.72 -10.18 -28.50
C LEU A 283 -2.93 -9.96 -29.80
N GLN A 284 -1.65 -9.56 -29.70
CA GLN A 284 -0.76 -9.41 -30.85
C GLN A 284 -0.48 -10.78 -31.52
N ASP A 285 -0.14 -11.81 -30.77
CA ASP A 285 0.18 -13.14 -31.27
C ASP A 285 -1.02 -13.80 -31.98
N ASN A 286 -2.26 -13.50 -31.55
CA ASN A 286 -3.48 -13.94 -32.21
C ASN A 286 -3.96 -13.03 -33.37
N GLY A 287 -3.31 -11.91 -33.63
CA GLY A 287 -3.76 -10.90 -34.60
C GLY A 287 -5.07 -10.22 -34.19
N TRP A 288 -5.34 -10.10 -32.89
CA TRP A 288 -6.54 -9.47 -32.32
C TRP A 288 -6.27 -8.07 -31.75
N ALA A 289 -5.00 -7.67 -31.62
CA ALA A 289 -4.61 -6.32 -31.23
C ALA A 289 -5.24 -5.28 -32.17
N GLY A 290 -5.88 -4.23 -31.62
CA GLY A 290 -6.66 -3.25 -32.36
C GLY A 290 -8.07 -3.72 -32.80
N LYS A 291 -8.38 -5.02 -32.74
CA LYS A 291 -9.71 -5.57 -33.01
C LYS A 291 -10.54 -5.71 -31.73
N VAL A 292 -9.92 -6.23 -30.66
CA VAL A 292 -10.49 -6.23 -29.31
C VAL A 292 -10.14 -4.92 -28.64
N LYS A 293 -11.11 -4.18 -28.16
CA LYS A 293 -10.88 -2.94 -27.41
C LYS A 293 -10.19 -3.24 -26.11
N PHE A 294 -9.03 -2.61 -25.87
CA PHE A 294 -8.19 -2.94 -24.73
C PHE A 294 -7.80 -1.72 -23.92
N VAL A 295 -8.21 -1.71 -22.65
CA VAL A 295 -7.77 -0.72 -21.66
C VAL A 295 -6.88 -1.41 -20.66
N GLY A 296 -5.69 -0.87 -20.46
CA GLY A 296 -4.70 -1.38 -19.52
C GLY A 296 -4.42 -0.41 -18.39
N PHE A 297 -3.44 -0.78 -17.56
CA PHE A 297 -3.02 0.01 -16.41
C PHE A 297 -1.49 0.09 -16.37
N ASP A 298 -0.96 1.23 -15.87
CA ASP A 298 0.46 1.57 -15.76
C ASP A 298 1.16 1.82 -17.11
N ALA A 299 2.40 2.28 -17.05
CA ALA A 299 3.22 2.59 -18.20
C ALA A 299 4.54 1.80 -18.17
N ALA A 300 4.77 1.05 -19.23
CA ALA A 300 6.07 0.50 -19.59
C ALA A 300 6.27 0.76 -21.09
N ASP A 301 7.51 0.83 -21.57
CA ASP A 301 7.79 1.19 -22.97
C ASP A 301 6.99 0.37 -23.99
N THR A 302 6.81 -0.93 -23.73
CA THR A 302 6.01 -1.83 -24.56
C THR A 302 4.52 -1.44 -24.55
N LEU A 303 3.98 -1.00 -23.41
CA LEU A 303 2.58 -0.56 -23.30
C LEU A 303 2.38 0.79 -24.00
N VAL A 304 3.31 1.71 -23.82
CA VAL A 304 3.30 3.03 -24.47
C VAL A 304 3.38 2.85 -25.99
N LYS A 305 4.27 1.95 -26.46
CA LYS A 305 4.31 1.59 -27.88
C LYS A 305 3.00 0.94 -28.33
N GLY A 306 2.41 0.05 -27.56
CA GLY A 306 1.12 -0.57 -27.86
C GLY A 306 -0.01 0.46 -28.01
N LEU A 307 -0.01 1.51 -27.17
CA LEU A 307 -0.94 2.64 -27.28
C LEU A 307 -0.70 3.44 -28.58
N ALA A 308 0.57 3.73 -28.89
CA ALA A 308 0.93 4.45 -30.11
C ALA A 308 0.57 3.67 -31.38
N ASP A 309 0.71 2.35 -31.37
CA ASP A 309 0.39 1.46 -32.51
C ASP A 309 -1.12 1.18 -32.63
N GLY A 310 -1.97 1.66 -31.70
CA GLY A 310 -3.41 1.37 -31.66
C GLY A 310 -3.75 -0.07 -31.24
N HIS A 311 -2.84 -0.74 -30.56
CA HIS A 311 -3.03 -2.09 -29.99
C HIS A 311 -3.66 -2.03 -28.57
N LEU A 312 -3.58 -0.88 -27.93
CA LEU A 312 -4.28 -0.48 -26.72
C LEU A 312 -5.11 0.76 -27.03
N ASP A 313 -6.30 0.85 -26.48
CA ASP A 313 -7.20 1.99 -26.66
C ASP A 313 -7.10 3.01 -25.50
N GLY A 314 -6.45 2.62 -24.39
CA GLY A 314 -6.20 3.48 -23.25
C GLY A 314 -5.31 2.82 -22.20
N LEU A 315 -4.55 3.66 -21.50
CA LEU A 315 -3.78 3.30 -20.32
C LEU A 315 -4.21 4.18 -19.13
N VAL A 316 -4.61 3.57 -18.04
CA VAL A 316 -4.86 4.29 -16.79
C VAL A 316 -3.54 4.38 -16.04
N LEU A 317 -3.07 5.60 -15.82
CA LEU A 317 -1.76 5.86 -15.23
C LEU A 317 -1.88 6.40 -13.81
N GLN A 318 -0.97 5.96 -12.97
CA GLN A 318 -0.66 6.48 -11.65
C GLN A 318 0.52 7.47 -11.74
N ASP A 319 0.85 8.09 -10.61
CA ASP A 319 2.09 8.87 -10.47
C ASP A 319 3.02 8.19 -9.44
N PRO A 320 3.74 7.12 -9.85
CA PRO A 320 4.58 6.35 -8.93
C PRO A 320 5.79 7.14 -8.40
N VAL A 321 6.35 8.07 -9.18
CA VAL A 321 7.46 8.92 -8.72
C VAL A 321 6.97 9.80 -7.56
N ASN A 322 5.83 10.45 -7.72
CA ASN A 322 5.24 11.28 -6.67
C ASN A 322 4.80 10.44 -5.46
N MET A 323 4.30 9.22 -5.69
CA MET A 323 3.91 8.30 -4.61
C MET A 323 5.11 7.93 -3.72
N GLY A 324 6.23 7.55 -4.30
CA GLY A 324 7.48 7.28 -3.58
C GLY A 324 8.00 8.50 -2.83
N TYR A 325 7.99 9.67 -3.50
CA TYR A 325 8.38 10.94 -2.91
C TYR A 325 7.52 11.33 -1.70
N LEU A 326 6.20 11.32 -1.87
CA LEU A 326 5.25 11.67 -0.81
C LEU A 326 5.27 10.66 0.35
N GLY A 327 5.47 9.38 0.07
CA GLY A 327 5.62 8.34 1.10
C GLY A 327 6.76 8.65 2.07
N VAL A 328 7.95 8.94 1.52
CA VAL A 328 9.13 9.32 2.31
C VAL A 328 8.95 10.69 2.97
N LYS A 329 8.45 11.69 2.25
CA LYS A 329 8.20 13.03 2.80
C LYS A 329 7.23 12.99 3.98
N THR A 330 6.15 12.22 3.87
CA THR A 330 5.16 12.02 4.95
C THR A 330 5.80 11.36 6.16
N MET A 331 6.64 10.34 5.95
CA MET A 331 7.40 9.70 7.03
C MET A 331 8.33 10.69 7.75
N VAL A 332 9.09 11.48 7.00
CA VAL A 332 10.00 12.50 7.57
C VAL A 332 9.23 13.56 8.34
N SER A 333 8.09 14.04 7.81
CA SER A 333 7.22 14.99 8.53
C SER A 333 6.73 14.43 9.86
N HIS A 334 6.28 13.16 9.85
CA HIS A 334 5.86 12.47 11.07
C HIS A 334 7.02 12.35 12.09
N LEU A 335 8.20 11.92 11.66
CA LEU A 335 9.39 11.80 12.53
C LEU A 335 9.83 13.13 13.14
N ARG A 336 9.57 14.24 12.46
CA ARG A 336 9.81 15.61 12.94
C ARG A 336 8.68 16.15 13.85
N GLY A 337 7.65 15.34 14.14
CA GLY A 337 6.50 15.73 14.96
C GLY A 337 5.52 16.67 14.26
N GLN A 338 5.57 16.76 12.94
CA GLN A 338 4.64 17.57 12.14
C GLN A 338 3.34 16.78 11.90
N PRO A 339 2.19 17.44 11.79
CA PRO A 339 0.94 16.81 11.43
C PRO A 339 1.02 16.25 10.00
N VAL A 340 0.43 15.07 9.79
CA VAL A 340 0.33 14.42 8.48
C VAL A 340 -1.10 13.98 8.21
N GLU A 341 -1.50 14.01 6.96
CA GLU A 341 -2.81 13.55 6.53
C GLU A 341 -2.90 12.03 6.61
N LYS A 342 -4.06 11.50 6.98
CA LYS A 342 -4.29 10.04 7.04
C LYS A 342 -4.37 9.38 5.67
N ARG A 343 -4.84 10.13 4.65
CA ARG A 343 -4.94 9.68 3.26
C ARG A 343 -4.42 10.78 2.35
N ILE A 344 -3.50 10.44 1.47
CA ILE A 344 -2.97 11.32 0.42
C ILE A 344 -3.21 10.64 -0.92
N ASP A 345 -3.99 11.30 -1.78
CA ASP A 345 -4.23 10.84 -3.16
C ASP A 345 -3.10 11.35 -4.06
N THR A 346 -2.50 10.45 -4.83
CA THR A 346 -1.42 10.78 -5.77
C THR A 346 -1.95 11.05 -7.18
N GLY A 347 -3.24 10.98 -7.38
CA GLY A 347 -3.88 11.19 -8.67
C GLY A 347 -3.94 9.93 -9.54
N VAL A 348 -4.81 10.01 -10.57
CA VAL A 348 -4.98 8.98 -11.60
C VAL A 348 -5.43 9.62 -12.89
N ARG A 349 -4.93 9.16 -14.04
CA ARG A 349 -5.27 9.68 -15.37
C ARG A 349 -5.46 8.55 -16.37
N LEU A 350 -6.44 8.69 -17.24
CA LEU A 350 -6.57 7.89 -18.44
C LEU A 350 -5.86 8.61 -19.59
N ILE A 351 -4.93 7.92 -20.24
CA ILE A 351 -4.22 8.40 -21.40
C ILE A 351 -4.65 7.55 -22.61
N THR A 352 -5.08 8.23 -23.66
CA THR A 352 -5.42 7.64 -24.96
C THR A 352 -4.39 8.04 -26.01
N HIS A 353 -4.43 7.43 -27.19
CA HIS A 353 -3.55 7.77 -28.30
C HIS A 353 -3.53 9.28 -28.60
N ASP A 354 -4.69 9.94 -28.59
CA ASP A 354 -4.80 11.36 -28.95
C ASP A 354 -4.16 12.30 -27.92
N HIS A 355 -4.06 11.84 -26.67
CA HIS A 355 -3.55 12.62 -25.53
C HIS A 355 -2.18 12.18 -25.02
N MET A 356 -1.56 11.14 -25.61
CA MET A 356 -0.26 10.63 -25.14
C MET A 356 0.89 11.61 -25.32
N ASN A 357 0.72 12.61 -26.19
CA ASN A 357 1.73 13.64 -26.48
C ASN A 357 1.56 14.92 -25.65
N ASP A 358 0.53 15.03 -24.82
CA ASP A 358 0.36 16.16 -23.91
C ASP A 358 1.51 16.20 -22.90
N ALA A 359 1.92 17.39 -22.49
CA ALA A 359 3.14 17.57 -21.68
C ALA A 359 3.10 16.77 -20.36
N ASP A 360 1.96 16.80 -19.68
CA ASP A 360 1.71 16.11 -18.43
C ASP A 360 1.49 14.59 -18.60
N ALA A 361 1.01 14.14 -19.76
CA ALA A 361 0.95 12.73 -20.10
C ALA A 361 2.35 12.14 -20.34
N ARG A 362 3.20 12.86 -21.05
CA ARG A 362 4.59 12.45 -21.31
C ARG A 362 5.41 12.23 -20.03
N GLU A 363 5.20 13.06 -19.03
CA GLU A 363 5.91 12.93 -17.76
C GLU A 363 5.53 11.63 -17.03
N LEU A 364 4.26 11.21 -17.12
CA LEU A 364 3.79 9.95 -16.56
C LEU A 364 4.17 8.74 -17.42
N LEU A 365 4.16 8.87 -18.76
CA LEU A 365 4.49 7.80 -19.69
C LEU A 365 6.02 7.51 -19.73
N HIS A 366 6.84 8.55 -19.57
CA HIS A 366 8.30 8.46 -19.70
C HIS A 366 9.01 9.25 -18.60
N PRO A 367 8.88 8.84 -17.30
CA PRO A 367 9.56 9.53 -16.22
C PRO A 367 11.07 9.38 -16.33
N ASP A 368 11.82 10.49 -16.19
CA ASP A 368 13.28 10.45 -16.19
C ASP A 368 13.83 9.96 -14.83
N LEU A 369 13.99 8.65 -14.72
CA LEU A 369 14.47 7.98 -13.51
C LEU A 369 15.98 8.12 -13.33
N SER A 370 16.74 8.41 -14.40
CA SER A 370 18.22 8.46 -14.38
C SER A 370 18.77 9.52 -13.44
N LYS A 371 18.02 10.58 -13.17
CA LYS A 371 18.39 11.63 -12.21
C LYS A 371 18.52 11.11 -10.78
N TRP A 372 17.80 10.07 -10.44
CA TRP A 372 17.67 9.60 -9.06
C TRP A 372 18.25 8.22 -8.83
N LEU A 373 18.12 7.33 -9.80
CA LEU A 373 18.70 5.99 -9.76
C LEU A 373 20.05 6.00 -10.48
N LYS A 374 21.08 5.49 -9.81
CA LYS A 374 22.36 5.21 -10.48
C LYS A 374 22.19 3.94 -11.30
N PRO A 375 22.79 3.88 -12.52
CA PRO A 375 22.79 2.67 -13.31
C PRO A 375 23.52 1.52 -12.61
#